data_e206a2226957b8f4681a4d25f9782b98
#
_entry.id   e206a2226957b8f4681a4d25f9782b98
#
_cell.length_a   1.000
_cell.length_b   1.000
_cell.length_c   1.000
_cell.angle_alpha   90.00
_cell.angle_beta   90.00
_cell.angle_gamma   90.00
#
_symmetry.space_group_name_H-M   'P 1'
#
loop_
_entity.id
_entity.type
_entity.pdbx_description
1 polymer ?
#
loop_
_entity_poly.entity_id
_entity_poly.type
_entity_poly.pdbx_seq_one_letter_code
_entity_poly.pdbx_strand_id
1 'polypeptide(L)'
;MPSYAVKTPPQHGTWQEFLEVWRAVDQIELFESAWTMDHFYPLTPPAEGPQLESWTMLAALAQATTRVRLGATVNGMHFRHPAVTANMAATLDHISGGRLELGLGAGWFFLEADAYGIPLGSPGERSDRFEEGVEVVHRLLTQETTTFSGRYYKLTDARCEPKPVQRPRPPIVIGGKGPTRTLRTAARFADHWDMTFPESPGEWKALDEVLVGHCAAIGRDPASIRRSVHLSWPADADPSELADSARSFTAAGVDLVIFSMRGPYRVELVEPLARALADR
;
A
#
# COMPACT_ATOMS: atom_id res chain seq x y z
N MET A 1 9.63 -14.89 -11.61
CA MET A 1 8.99 -15.72 -10.57
C MET A 1 8.01 -14.83 -9.82
N PRO A 2 6.87 -15.34 -9.35
CA PRO A 2 5.97 -14.54 -8.54
C PRO A 2 6.64 -14.10 -7.24
N SER A 3 6.27 -12.94 -6.75
CA SER A 3 6.79 -12.39 -5.50
C SER A 3 5.74 -12.48 -4.39
N TYR A 4 6.20 -12.54 -3.14
CA TYR A 4 5.33 -12.63 -1.98
C TYR A 4 5.66 -11.56 -0.95
N ALA A 5 4.66 -11.15 -0.18
CA ALA A 5 4.79 -10.17 0.86
C ALA A 5 3.89 -10.48 2.06
N VAL A 6 4.21 -9.89 3.19
CA VAL A 6 3.40 -9.98 4.41
C VAL A 6 2.86 -8.60 4.76
N LYS A 7 1.58 -8.52 5.13
CA LYS A 7 0.96 -7.31 5.70
C LYS A 7 0.51 -7.59 7.13
N THR A 8 0.92 -6.73 8.04
CA THR A 8 0.44 -6.70 9.41
C THR A 8 -0.36 -5.41 9.62
N PRO A 9 -1.71 -5.46 9.50
CA PRO A 9 -2.54 -4.33 9.94
C PRO A 9 -2.22 -3.98 11.39
N PRO A 10 -1.92 -2.70 11.74
CA PRO A 10 -1.45 -2.35 13.08
C PRO A 10 -2.57 -2.26 14.11
N GLN A 11 -3.48 -3.22 14.09
CA GLN A 11 -4.69 -3.35 14.91
C GLN A 11 -4.64 -4.59 15.79
N HIS A 12 -5.24 -4.54 16.98
CA HIS A 12 -5.41 -5.68 17.90
C HIS A 12 -4.11 -6.41 18.25
N GLY A 13 -2.99 -5.73 18.18
CA GLY A 13 -1.68 -6.28 18.51
C GLY A 13 -0.81 -5.28 19.26
N THR A 14 0.29 -5.77 19.75
CA THR A 14 1.31 -5.00 20.43
C THR A 14 2.46 -4.63 19.48
N TRP A 15 3.18 -3.56 19.80
CA TRP A 15 4.41 -3.20 19.06
C TRP A 15 5.37 -4.38 18.95
N GLN A 16 5.53 -5.16 20.03
CA GLN A 16 6.47 -6.27 20.06
C GLN A 16 6.09 -7.38 19.07
N GLU A 17 4.81 -7.73 18.99
CA GLU A 17 4.32 -8.75 18.03
C GLU A 17 4.58 -8.30 16.58
N PHE A 18 4.30 -7.05 16.24
CA PHE A 18 4.59 -6.53 14.90
C PHE A 18 6.09 -6.55 14.59
N LEU A 19 6.92 -6.13 15.54
CA LEU A 19 8.37 -6.11 15.39
C LEU A 19 8.94 -7.51 15.14
N GLU A 20 8.47 -8.51 15.87
CA GLU A 20 8.93 -9.91 15.73
C GLU A 20 8.55 -10.48 14.36
N VAL A 21 7.30 -10.28 13.92
CA VAL A 21 6.87 -10.71 12.57
C VAL A 21 7.69 -10.02 11.48
N TRP A 22 7.90 -8.71 11.55
CA TRP A 22 8.67 -7.99 10.54
C TRP A 22 10.12 -8.43 10.48
N ARG A 23 10.75 -8.70 11.62
CA ARG A 23 12.12 -9.24 11.67
C ARG A 23 12.21 -10.64 11.06
N ALA A 24 11.23 -11.50 11.32
CA ALA A 24 11.18 -12.82 10.71
C ALA A 24 11.00 -12.73 9.18
N VAL A 25 10.10 -11.88 8.71
CA VAL A 25 9.89 -11.62 7.28
C VAL A 25 11.17 -11.08 6.62
N ASP A 26 11.92 -10.21 7.30
CA ASP A 26 13.19 -9.66 6.81
C ASP A 26 14.30 -10.72 6.63
N GLN A 27 14.25 -11.83 7.38
CA GLN A 27 15.22 -12.92 7.28
C GLN A 27 14.87 -13.96 6.19
N ILE A 28 13.66 -13.95 5.66
CA ILE A 28 13.18 -14.96 4.69
C ILE A 28 13.18 -14.32 3.29
N GLU A 29 14.13 -14.72 2.44
CA GLU A 29 14.35 -14.14 1.10
C GLU A 29 13.11 -14.22 0.19
N LEU A 30 12.23 -15.19 0.42
CA LEU A 30 11.00 -15.38 -0.33
C LEU A 30 10.05 -14.17 -0.25
N PHE A 31 10.03 -13.48 0.90
CA PHE A 31 9.23 -12.27 1.07
C PHE A 31 10.05 -11.04 0.66
N GLU A 32 9.60 -10.32 -0.35
CA GLU A 32 10.31 -9.13 -0.83
C GLU A 32 9.91 -7.84 -0.09
N SER A 33 8.69 -7.80 0.48
CA SER A 33 8.17 -6.59 1.13
C SER A 33 7.28 -6.90 2.33
N ALA A 34 7.17 -5.91 3.22
CA ALA A 34 6.29 -5.94 4.38
C ALA A 34 5.45 -4.67 4.46
N TRP A 35 4.19 -4.81 4.85
CA TRP A 35 3.19 -3.75 4.72
C TRP A 35 2.38 -3.51 5.98
N THR A 36 1.95 -2.26 6.16
CA THR A 36 0.92 -1.87 7.15
C THR A 36 -0.33 -1.33 6.47
N MET A 37 -1.21 -0.67 7.22
CA MET A 37 -2.32 0.14 6.72
C MET A 37 -2.45 1.43 7.53
N ASP A 38 -2.90 2.51 6.91
CA ASP A 38 -3.04 3.83 7.53
C ASP A 38 -4.50 4.05 7.95
N HIS A 39 -4.84 3.55 9.14
CA HIS A 39 -6.12 3.74 9.82
C HIS A 39 -5.87 4.07 11.29
N PHE A 40 -6.81 4.77 11.92
CA PHE A 40 -6.75 5.13 13.33
C PHE A 40 -7.68 4.27 14.20
N TYR A 41 -8.60 3.55 13.56
CA TYR A 41 -9.50 2.60 14.20
C TYR A 41 -9.31 1.22 13.56
N PRO A 42 -9.46 0.13 14.36
CA PRO A 42 -9.45 -1.21 13.80
C PRO A 42 -10.55 -1.42 12.74
N LEU A 43 -10.19 -2.06 11.65
CA LEU A 43 -11.13 -2.45 10.58
C LEU A 43 -11.84 -3.78 10.86
N THR A 44 -11.39 -4.50 11.89
CA THR A 44 -12.03 -5.75 12.36
C THR A 44 -12.51 -5.58 13.78
N PRO A 45 -13.60 -6.27 14.20
CA PRO A 45 -14.10 -6.19 15.56
C PRO A 45 -13.09 -6.68 16.62
N PRO A 46 -13.12 -6.11 17.83
CA PRO A 46 -13.93 -4.95 18.24
C PRO A 46 -13.33 -3.62 17.76
N ALA A 47 -14.18 -2.67 17.35
CA ALA A 47 -13.74 -1.37 16.84
C ALA A 47 -13.01 -0.50 17.89
N GLU A 48 -13.22 -0.79 19.18
CA GLU A 48 -12.59 -0.15 20.33
C GLU A 48 -11.19 -0.72 20.65
N GLY A 49 -10.71 -1.66 19.85
CA GLY A 49 -9.41 -2.29 20.02
C GLY A 49 -8.24 -1.34 19.77
N PRO A 50 -7.01 -1.73 20.18
CA PRO A 50 -5.83 -0.93 19.94
C PRO A 50 -5.50 -0.82 18.43
N GLN A 51 -5.05 0.36 18.02
CA GLN A 51 -4.55 0.66 16.68
C GLN A 51 -3.30 1.52 16.81
N LEU A 52 -2.17 1.09 16.25
CA LEU A 52 -0.96 1.90 16.19
C LEU A 52 -0.97 2.78 14.92
N GLU A 53 -0.39 3.99 15.03
CA GLU A 53 -0.28 4.90 13.90
C GLU A 53 0.78 4.40 12.88
N SER A 54 0.39 4.36 11.62
CA SER A 54 1.12 3.66 10.56
C SER A 54 2.49 4.27 10.24
N TRP A 55 2.58 5.58 10.06
CA TRP A 55 3.83 6.23 9.64
C TRP A 55 4.89 6.19 10.74
N THR A 56 4.48 6.41 11.98
CA THR A 56 5.37 6.31 13.14
C THR A 56 5.89 4.88 13.29
N MET A 57 5.01 3.89 13.13
CA MET A 57 5.38 2.48 13.16
C MET A 57 6.32 2.11 12.01
N LEU A 58 6.03 2.55 10.78
CA LEU A 58 6.89 2.28 9.61
C LEU A 58 8.30 2.84 9.78
N ALA A 59 8.46 4.02 10.37
CA ALA A 59 9.78 4.60 10.61
C ALA A 59 10.62 3.72 11.56
N ALA A 60 9.99 3.19 12.62
CA ALA A 60 10.65 2.27 13.56
C ALA A 60 10.94 0.91 12.89
N LEU A 61 10.02 0.36 12.13
CA LEU A 61 10.19 -0.90 11.41
C LEU A 61 11.24 -0.80 10.29
N ALA A 62 11.37 0.35 9.64
CA ALA A 62 12.42 0.61 8.67
C ALA A 62 13.83 0.51 9.26
N GLN A 63 14.00 0.90 10.54
CA GLN A 63 15.28 0.74 11.25
C GLN A 63 15.45 -0.65 11.86
N ALA A 64 14.37 -1.39 12.06
CA ALA A 64 14.41 -2.75 12.61
C ALA A 64 14.63 -3.85 11.56
N THR A 65 14.54 -3.49 10.27
CA THR A 65 14.70 -4.36 9.09
C THR A 65 15.79 -3.82 8.17
N THR A 66 16.34 -4.66 7.31
CA THR A 66 17.47 -4.29 6.45
C THR A 66 17.22 -4.55 4.96
N ARG A 67 16.38 -5.53 4.63
CA ARG A 67 16.23 -6.06 3.28
C ARG A 67 14.86 -5.76 2.66
N VAL A 68 13.78 -6.09 3.37
CA VAL A 68 12.43 -5.99 2.81
C VAL A 68 12.06 -4.55 2.46
N ARG A 69 11.41 -4.38 1.33
CA ARG A 69 10.72 -3.14 0.99
C ARG A 69 9.56 -2.94 1.95
N LEU A 70 9.15 -1.71 2.16
CA LEU A 70 8.14 -1.40 3.18
C LEU A 70 7.19 -0.29 2.73
N GLY A 71 5.97 -0.32 3.23
CA GLY A 71 4.97 0.70 2.96
C GLY A 71 3.66 0.45 3.69
N ALA A 72 2.70 1.32 3.44
CA ALA A 72 1.31 1.08 3.82
C ALA A 72 0.47 0.86 2.56
N THR A 73 -0.38 -0.14 2.57
CA THR A 73 -1.41 -0.34 1.55
C THR A 73 -2.79 -0.09 2.15
N VAL A 74 -3.26 1.14 2.06
CA VAL A 74 -2.66 2.37 1.52
C VAL A 74 -2.78 3.50 2.54
N ASN A 75 -2.04 4.59 2.31
CA ASN A 75 -2.21 5.81 3.09
C ASN A 75 -3.44 6.58 2.59
N GLY A 76 -4.29 7.01 3.51
CA GLY A 76 -5.48 7.78 3.20
C GLY A 76 -5.13 9.25 2.84
N MET A 77 -5.39 9.66 1.59
CA MET A 77 -5.09 11.03 1.14
C MET A 77 -5.85 12.10 1.94
N HIS A 78 -6.96 11.76 2.57
CA HIS A 78 -7.78 12.68 3.37
C HIS A 78 -7.18 12.96 4.75
N PHE A 79 -6.29 12.12 5.26
CA PHE A 79 -5.71 12.31 6.59
C PHE A 79 -4.64 13.40 6.66
N ARG A 80 -3.95 13.67 5.54
CA ARG A 80 -2.81 14.59 5.51
C ARG A 80 -2.81 15.42 4.23
N HIS A 81 -2.35 16.65 4.33
CA HIS A 81 -2.08 17.45 3.13
C HIS A 81 -1.02 16.75 2.25
N PRO A 82 -1.20 16.63 0.93
CA PRO A 82 -0.29 15.87 0.06
C PRO A 82 1.16 16.36 0.12
N ALA A 83 1.40 17.65 0.38
CA ALA A 83 2.76 18.16 0.58
C ALA A 83 3.41 17.61 1.86
N VAL A 84 2.63 17.39 2.93
CA VAL A 84 3.12 16.75 4.15
C VAL A 84 3.41 15.27 3.86
N THR A 85 2.51 14.58 3.17
CA THR A 85 2.71 13.19 2.75
C THR A 85 3.99 13.03 1.92
N ALA A 86 4.27 13.94 0.97
CA ALA A 86 5.49 13.92 0.18
C ALA A 86 6.76 14.06 1.06
N ASN A 87 6.76 14.99 2.02
CA ASN A 87 7.90 15.16 2.94
C ASN A 87 8.09 13.94 3.86
N MET A 88 7.00 13.36 4.37
CA MET A 88 7.06 12.13 5.17
C MET A 88 7.63 10.97 4.33
N ALA A 89 7.18 10.83 3.08
CA ALA A 89 7.68 9.80 2.17
C ALA A 89 9.16 9.97 1.85
N ALA A 90 9.62 11.19 1.55
CA ALA A 90 11.04 11.46 1.33
C ALA A 90 11.87 11.12 2.57
N THR A 91 11.41 11.51 3.76
CA THR A 91 12.08 11.21 5.02
C THR A 91 12.16 9.71 5.28
N LEU A 92 11.04 8.99 5.14
CA LEU A 92 11.00 7.54 5.35
C LEU A 92 11.85 6.79 4.32
N ASP A 93 11.93 7.29 3.09
CA ASP A 93 12.81 6.72 2.07
C ASP A 93 14.29 6.83 2.46
N HIS A 94 14.71 7.97 3.05
CA HIS A 94 16.05 8.10 3.63
C HIS A 94 16.28 7.18 4.83
N ILE A 95 15.32 7.12 5.77
CA ILE A 95 15.41 6.26 6.95
C ILE A 95 15.55 4.78 6.55
N SER A 96 14.83 4.36 5.51
CA SER A 96 14.84 2.97 5.02
C SER A 96 15.98 2.65 4.05
N GLY A 97 16.79 3.65 3.65
CA GLY A 97 17.84 3.44 2.63
C GLY A 97 17.27 3.11 1.24
N GLY A 98 16.14 3.72 0.86
CA GLY A 98 15.55 3.54 -0.47
C GLY A 98 14.64 2.31 -0.60
N ARG A 99 14.05 1.81 0.50
CA ARG A 99 13.16 0.65 0.49
C ARG A 99 11.66 1.01 0.53
N LEU A 100 11.30 2.30 0.59
CA LEU A 100 9.90 2.72 0.65
C LEU A 100 9.16 2.40 -0.65
N GLU A 101 7.93 1.92 -0.51
CA GLU A 101 6.86 1.96 -1.52
C GLU A 101 5.70 2.81 -0.98
N LEU A 102 5.34 3.85 -1.73
CA LEU A 102 4.37 4.85 -1.29
C LEU A 102 2.96 4.47 -1.72
N GLY A 103 2.24 3.77 -0.88
CA GLY A 103 0.84 3.43 -1.13
C GLY A 103 -0.08 4.62 -0.86
N LEU A 104 -0.97 4.93 -1.82
CA LEU A 104 -1.92 6.05 -1.75
C LEU A 104 -3.34 5.58 -2.11
N GLY A 105 -4.33 6.07 -1.36
CA GLY A 105 -5.74 5.78 -1.58
C GLY A 105 -6.66 6.96 -1.27
N ALA A 106 -7.86 6.94 -1.82
CA ALA A 106 -8.83 8.03 -1.67
C ALA A 106 -9.45 8.14 -0.27
N GLY A 107 -9.38 7.06 0.52
CA GLY A 107 -10.10 6.94 1.80
C GLY A 107 -11.54 6.43 1.62
N TRP A 108 -12.05 5.78 2.66
CA TRP A 108 -13.38 5.16 2.60
C TRP A 108 -14.06 4.98 3.97
N PHE A 109 -13.31 4.90 5.06
CA PHE A 109 -13.82 4.52 6.37
C PHE A 109 -14.38 5.72 7.12
N PHE A 110 -15.70 5.90 7.05
CA PHE A 110 -16.40 7.04 7.64
C PHE A 110 -16.31 7.09 9.17
N LEU A 111 -16.33 5.93 9.84
CA LEU A 111 -16.34 5.88 11.30
C LEU A 111 -15.18 6.67 11.93
N GLU A 112 -13.96 6.44 11.47
CA GLU A 112 -12.78 7.14 11.99
C GLU A 112 -12.70 8.59 11.50
N ALA A 113 -13.08 8.83 10.24
CA ALA A 113 -13.06 10.15 9.64
C ALA A 113 -14.03 11.10 10.37
N ASP A 114 -15.25 10.68 10.62
CA ASP A 114 -16.25 11.43 11.35
C ASP A 114 -15.84 11.64 12.82
N ALA A 115 -15.33 10.59 13.47
CA ALA A 115 -14.88 10.66 14.87
C ALA A 115 -13.72 11.68 15.06
N TYR A 116 -12.84 11.81 14.08
CA TYR A 116 -11.70 12.74 14.12
C TYR A 116 -12.02 14.11 13.50
N GLY A 117 -13.25 14.31 13.02
CA GLY A 117 -13.64 15.54 12.33
C GLY A 117 -12.90 15.78 11.00
N ILE A 118 -12.45 14.71 10.36
CA ILE A 118 -11.76 14.76 9.07
C ILE A 118 -12.79 14.57 7.95
N PRO A 119 -13.08 15.59 7.13
CA PRO A 119 -14.14 15.49 6.13
C PRO A 119 -13.74 14.54 4.99
N LEU A 120 -14.46 13.43 4.87
CA LEU A 120 -14.25 12.47 3.78
C LEU A 120 -14.89 12.95 2.47
N GLY A 121 -16.02 13.64 2.55
CA GLY A 121 -16.77 14.14 1.40
C GLY A 121 -17.53 13.05 0.62
N SER A 122 -18.17 13.44 -0.46
CA SER A 122 -18.83 12.52 -1.38
C SER A 122 -17.80 11.64 -2.13
N PRO A 123 -18.22 10.49 -2.69
CA PRO A 123 -17.34 9.64 -3.50
C PRO A 123 -16.67 10.37 -4.66
N GLY A 124 -17.38 11.33 -5.30
CA GLY A 124 -16.84 12.16 -6.36
C GLY A 124 -15.74 13.11 -5.85
N GLU A 125 -16.04 13.85 -4.79
CA GLU A 125 -15.06 14.78 -4.16
C GLU A 125 -13.82 14.06 -3.65
N ARG A 126 -13.97 12.89 -3.04
CA ARG A 126 -12.82 12.07 -2.61
C ARG A 126 -11.93 11.69 -3.78
N SER A 127 -12.54 11.25 -4.88
CA SER A 127 -11.80 10.86 -6.08
C SER A 127 -11.07 12.05 -6.71
N ASP A 128 -11.73 13.23 -6.79
CA ASP A 128 -11.11 14.45 -7.31
C ASP A 128 -9.95 14.91 -6.42
N ARG A 129 -10.16 14.94 -5.11
CA ARG A 129 -9.11 15.27 -4.12
C ARG A 129 -7.95 14.28 -4.18
N PHE A 130 -8.24 13.01 -4.34
CA PHE A 130 -7.23 11.96 -4.46
C PHE A 130 -6.38 12.15 -5.72
N GLU A 131 -7.00 12.37 -6.88
CA GLU A 131 -6.29 12.56 -8.15
C GLU A 131 -5.37 13.79 -8.10
N GLU A 132 -5.85 14.94 -7.60
CA GLU A 132 -5.01 16.12 -7.37
C GLU A 132 -3.90 15.85 -6.35
N GLY A 133 -4.20 15.16 -5.25
CA GLY A 133 -3.23 14.84 -4.21
C GLY A 133 -2.09 13.95 -4.71
N VAL A 134 -2.39 12.93 -5.50
CA VAL A 134 -1.36 12.07 -6.13
C VAL A 134 -0.47 12.89 -7.06
N GLU A 135 -1.05 13.78 -7.86
CA GLU A 135 -0.27 14.66 -8.74
C GLU A 135 0.64 15.61 -7.95
N VAL A 136 0.15 16.22 -6.86
CA VAL A 136 0.95 17.06 -5.97
C VAL A 136 2.10 16.28 -5.35
N VAL A 137 1.85 15.08 -4.82
CA VAL A 137 2.89 14.20 -4.26
C VAL A 137 3.94 13.87 -5.32
N HIS A 138 3.51 13.43 -6.52
CA HIS A 138 4.40 13.11 -7.62
C HIS A 138 5.31 14.29 -7.97
N ARG A 139 4.75 15.49 -8.16
CA ARG A 139 5.51 16.69 -8.51
C ARG A 139 6.52 17.08 -7.43
N LEU A 140 6.12 17.11 -6.17
CA LEU A 140 7.00 17.45 -5.05
C LEU A 140 8.18 16.49 -4.90
N LEU A 141 7.97 15.21 -5.16
CA LEU A 141 9.03 14.20 -5.09
C LEU A 141 9.98 14.24 -6.29
N THR A 142 9.57 14.82 -7.43
CA THR A 142 10.34 14.76 -8.69
C THR A 142 10.84 16.11 -9.16
N GLN A 143 10.17 17.22 -8.85
CA GLN A 143 10.53 18.57 -9.31
C GLN A 143 11.31 19.33 -8.24
N GLU A 144 12.21 20.20 -8.63
CA GLU A 144 12.95 21.09 -7.71
C GLU A 144 12.00 21.98 -6.92
N THR A 145 11.09 22.64 -7.63
CA THR A 145 10.01 23.46 -7.09
C THR A 145 8.69 23.07 -7.73
N THR A 146 7.62 23.14 -6.96
CA THR A 146 6.27 22.80 -7.43
C THR A 146 5.33 23.97 -7.18
N THR A 147 4.76 24.52 -8.23
CA THR A 147 3.59 25.38 -8.21
C THR A 147 2.41 24.60 -8.76
N PHE A 148 1.30 24.55 -8.04
CA PHE A 148 0.09 23.81 -8.38
C PHE A 148 -1.14 24.63 -8.02
N SER A 149 -2.12 24.72 -8.91
CA SER A 149 -3.37 25.43 -8.70
C SER A 149 -4.54 24.53 -9.08
N GLY A 150 -4.94 23.67 -8.17
CA GLY A 150 -6.10 22.79 -8.30
C GLY A 150 -7.33 23.32 -7.58
N ARG A 151 -8.37 22.53 -7.57
CA ARG A 151 -9.61 22.81 -6.83
C ARG A 151 -9.41 22.63 -5.32
N TYR A 152 -8.65 21.62 -4.92
CA TYR A 152 -8.47 21.20 -3.51
C TYR A 152 -7.12 21.62 -2.95
N TYR A 153 -6.10 21.69 -3.78
CA TYR A 153 -4.75 22.02 -3.33
C TYR A 153 -4.16 23.18 -4.12
N LYS A 154 -3.48 24.07 -3.40
CA LYS A 154 -2.73 25.19 -4.01
C LYS A 154 -1.34 25.24 -3.39
N LEU A 155 -0.32 25.24 -4.23
CA LEU A 155 1.07 25.34 -3.83
C LEU A 155 1.74 26.47 -4.64
N THR A 156 2.63 27.21 -4.00
CA THR A 156 3.43 28.26 -4.65
C THR A 156 4.89 28.00 -4.32
N ASP A 157 5.71 27.71 -5.33
CA ASP A 157 7.15 27.46 -5.22
C ASP A 157 7.54 26.51 -4.08
N ALA A 158 6.67 25.51 -3.84
CA ALA A 158 6.84 24.55 -2.76
C ALA A 158 8.01 23.59 -3.06
N ARG A 159 8.78 23.28 -2.01
CA ARG A 159 9.92 22.37 -2.08
C ARG A 159 9.72 21.17 -1.17
N CYS A 160 10.28 20.05 -1.58
CA CYS A 160 10.42 18.85 -0.76
C CYS A 160 11.90 18.45 -0.80
N GLU A 161 12.65 18.86 0.22
CA GLU A 161 14.08 18.57 0.34
C GLU A 161 14.40 18.01 1.74
N PRO A 162 15.31 17.00 1.81
CA PRO A 162 15.98 16.36 0.66
C PRO A 162 15.02 15.55 -0.21
N LYS A 163 15.33 15.43 -1.51
CA LYS A 163 14.61 14.49 -2.38
C LYS A 163 14.83 13.05 -1.88
N PRO A 164 13.88 12.12 -2.13
CA PRO A 164 14.06 10.71 -1.78
C PRO A 164 15.40 10.14 -2.25
N VAL A 165 15.85 9.05 -1.65
CA VAL A 165 17.03 8.28 -2.12
C VAL A 165 16.73 7.63 -3.46
N GLN A 166 15.54 7.06 -3.61
CA GLN A 166 15.09 6.43 -4.85
C GLN A 166 14.86 7.48 -5.96
N ARG A 167 15.22 7.14 -7.19
CA ARG A 167 15.05 8.02 -8.36
C ARG A 167 14.16 7.36 -9.40
N PRO A 168 13.24 8.11 -10.02
CA PRO A 168 12.95 9.54 -9.79
C PRO A 168 12.27 9.82 -8.44
N ARG A 169 11.68 8.82 -7.79
CA ARG A 169 10.97 8.83 -6.49
C ARG A 169 10.71 7.38 -6.02
N PRO A 170 10.27 7.16 -4.78
CA PRO A 170 9.71 5.87 -4.36
C PRO A 170 8.57 5.44 -5.30
N PRO A 171 8.42 4.13 -5.59
CA PRO A 171 7.27 3.64 -6.35
C PRO A 171 5.95 4.09 -5.72
N ILE A 172 5.06 4.65 -6.53
CA ILE A 172 3.69 4.98 -6.10
C ILE A 172 2.80 3.76 -6.29
N VAL A 173 2.22 3.29 -5.20
CA VAL A 173 1.22 2.22 -5.20
C VAL A 173 -0.16 2.84 -5.10
N ILE A 174 -1.03 2.59 -6.06
CA ILE A 174 -2.43 3.02 -6.02
C ILE A 174 -3.30 1.83 -5.64
N GLY A 175 -3.97 1.93 -4.49
CA GLY A 175 -4.87 0.88 -4.01
C GLY A 175 -6.32 1.14 -4.34
N GLY A 176 -7.05 0.08 -4.68
CA GLY A 176 -8.49 0.09 -4.84
C GLY A 176 -9.01 -0.55 -6.13
N LYS A 177 -10.35 -0.77 -6.13
CA LYS A 177 -11.09 -1.51 -7.17
C LYS A 177 -11.93 -0.60 -8.09
N GLY A 178 -11.94 0.72 -7.88
CA GLY A 178 -12.83 1.64 -8.61
C GLY A 178 -12.51 1.73 -10.11
N PRO A 179 -13.33 1.13 -10.99
CA PRO A 179 -12.96 0.96 -12.41
C PRO A 179 -12.82 2.27 -13.18
N THR A 180 -13.64 3.28 -12.83
CA THR A 180 -13.70 4.54 -13.58
C THR A 180 -12.67 5.56 -13.12
N ARG A 181 -12.47 5.72 -11.79
CA ARG A 181 -11.64 6.80 -11.23
C ARG A 181 -10.32 6.27 -10.68
N THR A 182 -10.35 5.26 -9.82
CA THR A 182 -9.14 4.72 -9.20
C THR A 182 -8.20 4.12 -10.24
N LEU A 183 -8.71 3.28 -11.15
CA LEU A 183 -7.88 2.66 -12.19
C LEU A 183 -7.39 3.69 -13.22
N ARG A 184 -8.15 4.75 -13.51
CA ARG A 184 -7.65 5.87 -14.32
C ARG A 184 -6.50 6.61 -13.64
N THR A 185 -6.60 6.85 -12.34
CA THR A 185 -5.50 7.45 -11.56
C THR A 185 -4.28 6.52 -11.52
N ALA A 186 -4.49 5.21 -11.36
CA ALA A 186 -3.43 4.22 -11.44
C ALA A 186 -2.74 4.22 -12.80
N ALA A 187 -3.49 4.24 -13.90
CA ALA A 187 -2.94 4.34 -15.26
C ALA A 187 -2.06 5.58 -15.46
N ARG A 188 -2.37 6.70 -14.79
CA ARG A 188 -1.59 7.96 -14.90
C ARG A 188 -0.33 7.97 -14.06
N PHE A 189 -0.38 7.47 -12.83
CA PHE A 189 0.64 7.75 -11.81
C PHE A 189 1.26 6.53 -11.15
N ALA A 190 0.58 5.36 -11.18
CA ALA A 190 1.05 4.22 -10.42
C ALA A 190 2.26 3.53 -11.07
N ASP A 191 3.23 3.14 -10.26
CA ASP A 191 4.22 2.12 -10.60
C ASP A 191 3.71 0.74 -10.20
N HIS A 192 2.70 0.70 -9.31
CA HIS A 192 2.14 -0.51 -8.76
C HIS A 192 0.63 -0.29 -8.46
N TRP A 193 -0.22 -1.16 -8.99
CA TRP A 193 -1.64 -1.21 -8.65
C TRP A 193 -1.91 -2.35 -7.68
N ASP A 194 -2.58 -2.02 -6.58
CA ASP A 194 -2.90 -2.95 -5.50
C ASP A 194 -4.41 -3.18 -5.38
N MET A 195 -4.84 -4.45 -5.46
CA MET A 195 -6.23 -4.85 -5.30
C MET A 195 -6.42 -5.62 -4.00
N THR A 196 -7.10 -4.99 -3.04
CA THR A 196 -7.37 -5.63 -1.74
C THR A 196 -8.48 -6.66 -1.83
N PHE A 197 -8.20 -7.89 -1.37
CA PHE A 197 -9.15 -8.99 -1.19
C PHE A 197 -10.08 -9.22 -2.40
N PRO A 198 -9.53 -9.59 -3.56
CA PRO A 198 -10.34 -10.07 -4.67
C PRO A 198 -11.07 -11.38 -4.27
N GLU A 199 -12.31 -11.53 -4.73
CA GLU A 199 -13.09 -12.75 -4.50
C GLU A 199 -12.56 -13.92 -5.33
N SER A 200 -11.95 -13.64 -6.49
CA SER A 200 -11.40 -14.65 -7.38
C SER A 200 -10.37 -14.05 -8.34
N PRO A 201 -9.52 -14.90 -8.97
CA PRO A 201 -8.67 -14.46 -10.08
C PRO A 201 -9.46 -13.86 -11.25
N GLY A 202 -10.71 -14.30 -11.46
CA GLY A 202 -11.59 -13.76 -12.51
C GLY A 202 -12.01 -12.31 -12.25
N GLU A 203 -12.36 -11.96 -11.00
CA GLU A 203 -12.66 -10.57 -10.61
C GLU A 203 -11.43 -9.67 -10.82
N TRP A 204 -10.27 -10.15 -10.38
CA TRP A 204 -9.03 -9.41 -10.58
C TRP A 204 -8.75 -9.15 -12.05
N LYS A 205 -8.84 -10.19 -12.89
CA LYS A 205 -8.56 -10.09 -14.33
C LYS A 205 -9.50 -9.11 -15.03
N ALA A 206 -10.78 -9.10 -14.70
CA ALA A 206 -11.75 -8.15 -15.26
C ALA A 206 -11.36 -6.69 -14.95
N LEU A 207 -10.83 -6.40 -13.74
CA LEU A 207 -10.36 -5.06 -13.40
C LEU A 207 -8.99 -4.75 -13.99
N ASP A 208 -8.11 -5.73 -14.17
CA ASP A 208 -6.84 -5.53 -14.89
C ASP A 208 -7.09 -5.15 -16.36
N GLU A 209 -8.07 -5.77 -17.03
CA GLU A 209 -8.47 -5.39 -18.39
C GLU A 209 -8.95 -3.92 -18.47
N VAL A 210 -9.66 -3.43 -17.44
CA VAL A 210 -10.04 -2.00 -17.33
C VAL A 210 -8.81 -1.12 -17.16
N LEU A 211 -7.85 -1.50 -16.32
CA LEU A 211 -6.59 -0.78 -16.15
C LEU A 211 -5.80 -0.70 -17.47
N VAL A 212 -5.70 -1.82 -18.19
CA VAL A 212 -5.07 -1.89 -19.53
C VAL A 212 -5.76 -0.92 -20.49
N GLY A 213 -7.10 -0.87 -20.49
CA GLY A 213 -7.86 0.09 -21.30
C GLY A 213 -7.56 1.56 -20.96
N HIS A 214 -7.44 1.89 -19.68
CA HIS A 214 -7.04 3.25 -19.25
C HIS A 214 -5.59 3.58 -19.66
N CYS A 215 -4.67 2.61 -19.59
CA CYS A 215 -3.29 2.79 -20.07
C CYS A 215 -3.26 3.05 -21.57
N ALA A 216 -4.00 2.27 -22.36
CA ALA A 216 -4.09 2.43 -23.80
C ALA A 216 -4.62 3.82 -24.19
N ALA A 217 -5.62 4.35 -23.47
CA ALA A 217 -6.21 5.66 -23.71
C ALA A 217 -5.22 6.83 -23.56
N ILE A 218 -4.11 6.62 -22.85
CA ILE A 218 -3.05 7.64 -22.64
C ILE A 218 -1.71 7.24 -23.28
N GLY A 219 -1.66 6.14 -24.02
CA GLY A 219 -0.44 5.66 -24.68
C GLY A 219 0.62 5.13 -23.71
N ARG A 220 0.22 4.66 -22.52
CA ARG A 220 1.13 4.07 -21.53
C ARG A 220 1.20 2.55 -21.69
N ASP A 221 2.42 2.00 -21.65
CA ASP A 221 2.58 0.54 -21.58
C ASP A 221 2.02 0.00 -20.25
N PRO A 222 0.97 -0.85 -20.28
CA PRO A 222 0.41 -1.43 -19.07
C PRO A 222 1.39 -2.35 -18.32
N ALA A 223 2.39 -2.93 -18.98
CA ALA A 223 3.43 -3.74 -18.34
C ALA A 223 4.36 -2.92 -17.43
N SER A 224 4.36 -1.57 -17.56
CA SER A 224 5.09 -0.66 -16.67
C SER A 224 4.47 -0.55 -15.27
N ILE A 225 3.29 -1.11 -15.05
CA ILE A 225 2.60 -1.08 -13.75
C ILE A 225 2.63 -2.49 -13.18
N ARG A 226 3.22 -2.67 -12.00
CA ARG A 226 3.19 -3.91 -11.24
C ARG A 226 1.78 -4.16 -10.69
N ARG A 227 1.37 -5.41 -10.52
CA ARG A 227 0.07 -5.83 -9.98
C ARG A 227 0.23 -6.60 -8.69
N SER A 228 -0.55 -6.23 -7.66
CA SER A 228 -0.66 -7.04 -6.46
C SER A 228 -2.10 -7.31 -6.03
N VAL A 229 -2.24 -8.36 -5.23
CA VAL A 229 -3.49 -8.69 -4.55
C VAL A 229 -3.20 -8.98 -3.09
N HIS A 230 -4.20 -8.72 -2.23
CA HIS A 230 -4.17 -9.18 -0.84
C HIS A 230 -4.98 -10.44 -0.67
N LEU A 231 -4.40 -11.41 0.02
CA LEU A 231 -5.10 -12.58 0.54
C LEU A 231 -5.22 -12.46 2.07
N SER A 232 -6.38 -12.84 2.60
CA SER A 232 -6.56 -12.91 4.06
C SER A 232 -5.75 -14.05 4.64
N TRP A 233 -5.04 -13.79 5.72
CA TRP A 233 -4.24 -14.77 6.45
C TRP A 233 -4.68 -14.86 7.91
N PRO A 234 -5.76 -15.64 8.23
CA PRO A 234 -6.14 -15.97 9.60
C PRO A 234 -5.05 -16.81 10.29
N ALA A 235 -4.99 -16.73 11.62
CA ALA A 235 -3.98 -17.44 12.40
C ALA A 235 -4.13 -18.97 12.37
N ASP A 236 -5.30 -19.46 12.03
CA ASP A 236 -5.65 -20.89 11.90
C ASP A 236 -5.70 -21.38 10.44
N ALA A 237 -5.31 -20.54 9.48
CA ALA A 237 -5.30 -20.92 8.08
C ALA A 237 -4.24 -21.99 7.78
N ASP A 238 -4.59 -22.96 6.94
CA ASP A 238 -3.62 -23.94 6.42
C ASP A 238 -2.65 -23.24 5.45
N PRO A 239 -1.33 -23.28 5.70
CA PRO A 239 -0.34 -22.69 4.81
C PRO A 239 -0.40 -23.21 3.37
N SER A 240 -0.79 -24.50 3.17
CA SER A 240 -0.89 -25.09 1.84
C SER A 240 -2.07 -24.51 1.06
N GLU A 241 -3.21 -24.27 1.71
CA GLU A 241 -4.37 -23.63 1.07
C GLU A 241 -4.06 -22.16 0.69
N LEU A 242 -3.33 -21.45 1.54
CA LEU A 242 -2.86 -20.10 1.23
C LEU A 242 -1.91 -20.08 0.03
N ALA A 243 -1.00 -21.06 -0.05
CA ALA A 243 -0.08 -21.20 -1.16
C ALA A 243 -0.81 -21.57 -2.47
N ASP A 244 -1.82 -22.44 -2.42
CA ASP A 244 -2.66 -22.77 -3.57
C ASP A 244 -3.45 -21.56 -4.07
N SER A 245 -4.03 -20.79 -3.14
CA SER A 245 -4.70 -19.54 -3.47
C SER A 245 -3.74 -18.56 -4.15
N ALA A 246 -2.54 -18.37 -3.60
CA ALA A 246 -1.52 -17.50 -4.21
C ALA A 246 -1.13 -17.96 -5.61
N ARG A 247 -0.94 -19.27 -5.82
CA ARG A 247 -0.65 -19.85 -7.13
C ARG A 247 -1.74 -19.56 -8.16
N SER A 248 -3.02 -19.57 -7.74
CA SER A 248 -4.13 -19.28 -8.65
C SER A 248 -4.10 -17.82 -9.16
N PHE A 249 -3.76 -16.87 -8.31
CA PHE A 249 -3.62 -15.46 -8.69
C PHE A 249 -2.37 -15.20 -9.53
N THR A 250 -1.24 -15.81 -9.19
CA THR A 250 -0.02 -15.67 -9.99
C THR A 250 -0.16 -16.29 -11.38
N ALA A 251 -0.87 -17.43 -11.50
CA ALA A 251 -1.22 -18.02 -12.80
C ALA A 251 -2.15 -17.11 -13.63
N ALA A 252 -2.95 -16.26 -12.99
CA ALA A 252 -3.78 -15.26 -13.67
C ALA A 252 -3.01 -14.03 -14.13
N GLY A 253 -1.76 -13.82 -13.66
CA GLY A 253 -0.91 -12.69 -14.04
C GLY A 253 -0.59 -11.70 -12.93
N VAL A 254 -0.90 -12.02 -11.67
CA VAL A 254 -0.51 -11.18 -10.52
C VAL A 254 0.99 -11.33 -10.26
N ASP A 255 1.68 -10.19 -10.09
CA ASP A 255 3.13 -10.14 -9.86
C ASP A 255 3.50 -10.34 -8.39
N LEU A 256 2.66 -9.85 -7.47
CA LEU A 256 2.89 -9.87 -6.03
C LEU A 256 1.63 -10.29 -5.26
N VAL A 257 1.75 -11.31 -4.43
CA VAL A 257 0.69 -11.69 -3.49
C VAL A 257 1.06 -11.26 -2.09
N ILE A 258 0.20 -10.45 -1.46
CA ILE A 258 0.39 -9.90 -0.12
C ILE A 258 -0.52 -10.67 0.86
N PHE A 259 0.07 -11.42 1.77
CA PHE A 259 -0.67 -12.12 2.82
C PHE A 259 -0.96 -11.16 3.98
N SER A 260 -2.24 -10.79 4.13
CA SER A 260 -2.69 -9.92 5.21
C SER A 260 -2.99 -10.73 6.46
N MET A 261 -2.02 -10.79 7.36
CA MET A 261 -2.12 -11.50 8.63
C MET A 261 -3.24 -10.88 9.49
N ARG A 262 -4.05 -11.73 10.10
CA ARG A 262 -5.03 -11.32 11.10
C ARG A 262 -4.51 -11.67 12.49
N GLY A 263 -4.75 -10.78 13.44
CA GLY A 263 -4.35 -11.05 14.83
C GLY A 263 -4.96 -12.34 15.40
N PRO A 264 -4.30 -13.01 16.36
CA PRO A 264 -3.03 -12.60 16.98
C PRO A 264 -1.82 -12.72 16.01
N TYR A 265 -0.92 -11.73 16.08
CA TYR A 265 0.27 -11.67 15.20
C TYR A 265 1.37 -12.56 15.75
N ARG A 266 1.42 -13.79 15.24
CA ARG A 266 2.33 -14.84 15.71
C ARG A 266 3.47 -15.04 14.73
N VAL A 267 4.68 -14.82 15.20
CA VAL A 267 5.90 -14.99 14.37
C VAL A 267 6.07 -16.42 13.88
N GLU A 268 5.59 -17.42 14.63
CA GLU A 268 5.67 -18.85 14.30
C GLU A 268 4.88 -19.22 13.01
N LEU A 269 3.96 -18.36 12.56
CA LEU A 269 3.18 -18.60 11.34
C LEU A 269 3.97 -18.26 10.06
N VAL A 270 5.02 -17.46 10.16
CA VAL A 270 5.73 -16.91 9.00
C VAL A 270 6.50 -17.99 8.24
N GLU A 271 7.28 -18.81 8.96
CA GLU A 271 8.09 -19.86 8.33
C GLU A 271 7.27 -20.99 7.70
N PRO A 272 6.19 -21.53 8.32
CA PRO A 272 5.31 -22.50 7.66
C PRO A 272 4.70 -22.01 6.35
N LEU A 273 4.26 -20.75 6.29
CA LEU A 273 3.77 -20.15 5.04
C LEU A 273 4.89 -20.08 3.98
N ALA A 274 6.08 -19.64 4.37
CA ALA A 274 7.20 -19.54 3.45
C ALA A 274 7.58 -20.90 2.85
N ARG A 275 7.56 -21.97 3.65
CA ARG A 275 7.82 -23.34 3.18
C ARG A 275 6.75 -23.78 2.18
N ALA A 276 5.46 -23.63 2.50
CA ALA A 276 4.37 -24.00 1.61
C ALA A 276 4.38 -23.24 0.26
N LEU A 277 4.86 -22.00 0.26
CA LEU A 277 5.04 -21.21 -0.95
C LEU A 277 6.25 -21.63 -1.77
N ALA A 278 7.31 -22.15 -1.13
CA ALA A 278 8.52 -22.64 -1.78
C ALA A 278 8.34 -24.05 -2.38
N ASP A 279 7.47 -24.86 -1.80
CA ASP A 279 7.14 -26.20 -2.31
C ASP A 279 6.34 -26.06 -3.61
N ARG A 280 6.89 -26.67 -4.71
CA ARG A 280 6.33 -26.61 -6.08
C ARG A 280 5.39 -27.78 -6.38
#